data_71cd7723b1d4014beffc52ad6abaf9d4
#
_entry.id   71cd7723b1d4014beffc52ad6abaf9d4
#
_cell.length_a   1.000
_cell.length_b   1.000
_cell.length_c   1.000
_cell.angle_alpha   90.00
_cell.angle_beta   90.00
_cell.angle_gamma   90.00
#
_symmetry.space_group_name_H-M   'P 1'
#
loop_
_entity.id
_entity.type
_entity.pdbx_description
1 polymer ?
#
loop_
_entity_poly.entity_id
_entity_poly.type
_entity_poly.pdbx_seq_one_letter_code
_entity_poly.pdbx_strand_id
1 'polypeptide(L)'
;GASPNQSQVTRDVTTVLVVDDSAAARRAVGELLASLKDVRVAYARDGREGLAAVAREAPSVILTDLVMPDMEGLELIQEVRAGYPHIPVVLMTAFGSEEVAMQALRAGAANYIPKKHLARDLAPTLRQVLALAAMTRERRRILRCMVRRESAFILESDPELIMPLLKLLHEEIEGMGIGDPTGQLQVEVALQEALCNALFHGNLEVNSDLRQGDRDEFEELAAERRGQEPYCSRRIKVHVQLDREAARFVVGDDGPGYDTAIFDRPVQPEDLNRIGGRGLLLIRTFMDHVSFNNAGNQIAMVKYRSPT
;
A
#
# COMPACT_ATOMS: atom_id res chain seq x y z
N GLY A 1 -12.45 -20.23 -48.42
CA GLY A 1 -12.91 -20.60 -47.10
C GLY A 1 -11.73 -20.79 -46.19
N ALA A 2 -11.39 -19.75 -45.41
CA ALA A 2 -10.44 -19.83 -44.33
C ALA A 2 -11.25 -19.65 -43.04
N SER A 3 -11.30 -20.69 -42.21
CA SER A 3 -11.90 -20.69 -40.89
C SER A 3 -11.18 -19.72 -39.96
N PRO A 4 -11.86 -18.95 -39.12
CA PRO A 4 -11.19 -18.09 -38.18
C PRO A 4 -10.51 -18.92 -37.10
N ASN A 5 -9.27 -18.58 -36.86
CA ASN A 5 -8.37 -19.06 -35.83
C ASN A 5 -9.07 -19.00 -34.47
N GLN A 6 -9.41 -20.14 -33.89
CA GLN A 6 -9.83 -20.26 -32.51
C GLN A 6 -8.62 -19.92 -31.64
N SER A 7 -8.61 -18.68 -31.13
CA SER A 7 -7.71 -18.27 -30.06
C SER A 7 -7.91 -19.25 -28.90
N GLN A 8 -6.96 -20.15 -28.70
CA GLN A 8 -6.86 -20.95 -27.48
C GLN A 8 -6.75 -19.99 -26.30
N VAL A 9 -7.86 -19.79 -25.61
CA VAL A 9 -7.89 -19.24 -24.26
C VAL A 9 -7.12 -20.24 -23.41
N THR A 10 -5.85 -20.01 -23.17
CA THR A 10 -5.07 -20.74 -22.18
C THR A 10 -5.79 -20.55 -20.87
N ARG A 11 -6.52 -21.57 -20.40
CA ARG A 11 -7.11 -21.58 -19.06
C ARG A 11 -5.96 -21.46 -18.09
N ASP A 12 -5.89 -20.35 -17.36
CA ASP A 12 -4.90 -20.15 -16.31
C ASP A 12 -5.10 -21.24 -15.25
N VAL A 13 -4.16 -22.16 -15.16
CA VAL A 13 -4.17 -23.22 -14.15
C VAL A 13 -3.89 -22.57 -12.80
N THR A 14 -4.84 -22.70 -11.88
CA THR A 14 -4.70 -22.18 -10.52
C THR A 14 -3.71 -23.03 -9.73
N THR A 15 -2.55 -22.51 -9.39
CA THR A 15 -1.58 -23.20 -8.53
C THR A 15 -1.85 -22.88 -7.07
N VAL A 16 -2.13 -23.91 -6.27
CA VAL A 16 -2.32 -23.82 -4.82
C VAL A 16 -1.10 -24.42 -4.14
N LEU A 17 -0.38 -23.63 -3.33
CA LEU A 17 0.71 -24.11 -2.49
C LEU A 17 0.16 -24.48 -1.12
N VAL A 18 0.31 -25.75 -0.73
CA VAL A 18 -0.09 -26.27 0.60
C VAL A 18 1.15 -26.41 1.46
N VAL A 19 1.20 -25.69 2.57
CA VAL A 19 2.31 -25.66 3.52
C VAL A 19 1.82 -26.21 4.86
N ASP A 20 2.32 -27.36 5.28
CA ASP A 20 1.93 -28.05 6.50
C ASP A 20 3.01 -29.08 6.84
N ASP A 21 3.43 -29.23 8.08
CA ASP A 21 4.48 -30.19 8.46
C ASP A 21 4.01 -31.63 8.41
N SER A 22 2.70 -31.86 8.57
CA SER A 22 2.08 -33.19 8.50
C SER A 22 1.87 -33.64 7.05
N ALA A 23 2.57 -34.71 6.64
CA ALA A 23 2.36 -35.35 5.35
C ALA A 23 0.91 -35.85 5.15
N ALA A 24 0.26 -36.27 6.23
CA ALA A 24 -1.14 -36.71 6.19
C ALA A 24 -2.08 -35.52 5.92
N ALA A 25 -1.85 -34.38 6.58
CA ALA A 25 -2.63 -33.17 6.36
C ALA A 25 -2.45 -32.64 4.94
N ARG A 26 -1.20 -32.56 4.43
CA ARG A 26 -0.95 -32.16 3.05
C ARG A 26 -1.69 -33.04 2.04
N ARG A 27 -1.70 -34.37 2.25
CA ARG A 27 -2.43 -35.31 1.39
C ARG A 27 -3.93 -35.08 1.46
N ALA A 28 -4.50 -34.94 2.65
CA ALA A 28 -5.94 -34.70 2.84
C ALA A 28 -6.40 -33.39 2.16
N VAL A 29 -5.64 -32.30 2.29
CA VAL A 29 -5.92 -31.05 1.60
C VAL A 29 -5.80 -31.23 0.09
N GLY A 30 -4.77 -31.93 -0.40
CA GLY A 30 -4.59 -32.27 -1.82
C GLY A 30 -5.74 -33.05 -2.42
N GLU A 31 -6.28 -34.02 -1.69
CA GLU A 31 -7.46 -34.81 -2.13
C GLU A 31 -8.71 -33.92 -2.25
N LEU A 32 -8.92 -32.99 -1.31
CA LEU A 32 -10.01 -32.02 -1.40
C LEU A 32 -9.85 -31.10 -2.61
N LEU A 33 -8.62 -30.63 -2.86
CA LEU A 33 -8.30 -29.76 -4.00
C LEU A 33 -8.40 -30.49 -5.35
N ALA A 34 -8.10 -31.78 -5.41
CA ALA A 34 -8.20 -32.58 -6.64
C ALA A 34 -9.64 -32.68 -7.18
N SER A 35 -10.66 -32.43 -6.33
CA SER A 35 -12.05 -32.32 -6.76
C SER A 35 -12.37 -31.03 -7.52
N LEU A 36 -11.49 -30.03 -7.46
CA LEU A 36 -11.66 -28.74 -8.14
C LEU A 36 -11.03 -28.80 -9.54
N LYS A 37 -11.73 -28.28 -10.53
CA LYS A 37 -11.23 -28.22 -11.92
C LYS A 37 -10.14 -27.16 -12.06
N ASP A 38 -9.16 -27.46 -12.90
CA ASP A 38 -8.08 -26.53 -13.28
C ASP A 38 -7.19 -26.08 -12.10
N VAL A 39 -7.03 -26.93 -11.06
CA VAL A 39 -6.17 -26.69 -9.90
C VAL A 39 -4.94 -27.60 -9.94
N ARG A 40 -3.76 -27.00 -9.83
CA ARG A 40 -2.48 -27.68 -9.59
C ARG A 40 -2.07 -27.48 -8.15
N VAL A 41 -1.66 -28.54 -7.46
CA VAL A 41 -1.23 -28.44 -6.07
C VAL A 41 0.27 -28.63 -5.97
N ALA A 42 0.92 -27.68 -5.30
CA ALA A 42 2.31 -27.78 -4.86
C ALA A 42 2.34 -27.95 -3.33
N TYR A 43 3.39 -28.55 -2.80
CA TYR A 43 3.51 -28.84 -1.38
C TYR A 43 4.83 -28.34 -0.81
N ALA A 44 4.79 -27.88 0.44
CA ALA A 44 5.94 -27.56 1.26
C ALA A 44 5.70 -28.08 2.68
N ARG A 45 6.76 -28.46 3.39
CA ARG A 45 6.69 -29.08 4.73
C ARG A 45 6.83 -28.07 5.88
N ASP A 46 7.29 -26.86 5.59
CA ASP A 46 7.49 -25.76 6.56
C ASP A 46 7.42 -24.41 5.83
N GLY A 47 7.42 -23.32 6.60
CA GLY A 47 7.33 -21.98 6.05
C GLY A 47 8.53 -21.59 5.19
N ARG A 48 9.76 -22.08 5.48
CA ARG A 48 10.96 -21.78 4.68
C ARG A 48 10.90 -22.44 3.32
N GLU A 49 10.51 -23.71 3.25
CA GLU A 49 10.28 -24.41 1.98
C GLU A 49 9.15 -23.76 1.19
N GLY A 50 8.09 -23.31 1.90
CA GLY A 50 7.00 -22.53 1.34
C GLY A 50 7.46 -21.25 0.68
N LEU A 51 8.25 -20.43 1.39
CA LEU A 51 8.81 -19.18 0.85
C LEU A 51 9.75 -19.42 -0.34
N ALA A 52 10.58 -20.45 -0.27
CA ALA A 52 11.44 -20.86 -1.40
C ALA A 52 10.63 -21.31 -2.62
N ALA A 53 9.50 -22.00 -2.40
CA ALA A 53 8.59 -22.38 -3.47
C ALA A 53 7.93 -21.15 -4.12
N VAL A 54 7.51 -20.16 -3.34
CA VAL A 54 6.97 -18.88 -3.83
C VAL A 54 7.98 -18.14 -4.70
N ALA A 55 9.25 -18.08 -4.28
CA ALA A 55 10.32 -17.41 -5.04
C ALA A 55 10.61 -18.09 -6.38
N ARG A 56 10.47 -19.42 -6.44
CA ARG A 56 10.71 -20.21 -7.66
C ARG A 56 9.56 -20.13 -8.65
N GLU A 57 8.34 -20.27 -8.17
CA GLU A 57 7.12 -20.25 -8.98
C GLU A 57 5.97 -19.69 -8.14
N ALA A 58 5.59 -18.44 -8.41
CA ALA A 58 4.56 -17.75 -7.66
C ALA A 58 3.21 -18.48 -7.74
N PRO A 59 2.67 -19.02 -6.62
CA PRO A 59 1.37 -19.66 -6.60
C PRO A 59 0.24 -18.65 -6.70
N SER A 60 -0.95 -19.11 -7.09
CA SER A 60 -2.16 -18.29 -7.11
C SER A 60 -2.69 -18.01 -5.68
N VAL A 61 -2.44 -18.94 -4.75
CA VAL A 61 -2.82 -18.85 -3.33
C VAL A 61 -1.96 -19.81 -2.52
N ILE A 62 -1.71 -19.47 -1.26
CA ILE A 62 -1.03 -20.30 -0.29
C ILE A 62 -2.04 -20.75 0.78
N LEU A 63 -2.05 -22.04 1.10
CA LEU A 63 -2.73 -22.59 2.26
C LEU A 63 -1.66 -23.00 3.25
N THR A 64 -1.59 -22.41 4.43
CA THR A 64 -0.57 -22.72 5.44
C THR A 64 -1.15 -23.18 6.73
N ASP A 65 -0.50 -24.17 7.38
CA ASP A 65 -0.78 -24.44 8.79
C ASP A 65 -0.24 -23.29 9.67
N LEU A 66 -0.76 -23.20 10.89
CA LEU A 66 -0.31 -22.24 11.89
C LEU A 66 1.02 -22.68 12.51
N VAL A 67 1.07 -23.92 13.01
CA VAL A 67 2.19 -24.45 13.81
C VAL A 67 3.02 -25.37 12.92
N MET A 68 4.23 -24.94 12.63
CA MET A 68 5.20 -25.69 11.83
C MET A 68 6.61 -25.47 12.39
N PRO A 69 7.55 -26.41 12.18
CA PRO A 69 8.94 -26.21 12.55
C PRO A 69 9.61 -25.12 11.68
N ASP A 70 10.69 -24.56 12.15
CA ASP A 70 11.59 -23.61 11.49
C ASP A 70 10.98 -22.25 11.17
N MET A 71 9.79 -22.19 10.59
CA MET A 71 9.03 -20.97 10.30
C MET A 71 7.54 -21.26 10.44
N GLU A 72 6.89 -20.59 11.36
CA GLU A 72 5.45 -20.73 11.61
C GLU A 72 4.58 -20.07 10.53
N GLY A 73 3.30 -20.44 10.49
CA GLY A 73 2.36 -19.91 9.50
C GLY A 73 2.17 -18.40 9.57
N LEU A 74 2.21 -17.79 10.77
CA LEU A 74 2.11 -16.33 10.91
C LEU A 74 3.35 -15.63 10.37
N GLU A 75 4.53 -16.16 10.59
CA GLU A 75 5.78 -15.64 10.04
C GLU A 75 5.77 -15.73 8.51
N LEU A 76 5.35 -16.89 7.97
CA LEU A 76 5.19 -17.06 6.52
C LEU A 76 4.24 -16.02 5.92
N ILE A 77 3.11 -15.74 6.57
CA ILE A 77 2.14 -14.72 6.13
C ILE A 77 2.83 -13.33 6.05
N GLN A 78 3.60 -12.95 7.07
CA GLN A 78 4.29 -11.66 7.12
C GLN A 78 5.35 -11.54 6.01
N GLU A 79 6.17 -12.59 5.83
CA GLU A 79 7.20 -12.62 4.77
C GLU A 79 6.59 -12.59 3.36
N VAL A 80 5.53 -13.36 3.12
CA VAL A 80 4.81 -13.32 1.84
C VAL A 80 4.17 -11.96 1.62
N ARG A 81 3.58 -11.34 2.64
CA ARG A 81 3.00 -10.00 2.53
C ARG A 81 4.04 -8.94 2.18
N ALA A 82 5.24 -9.02 2.76
CA ALA A 82 6.33 -8.09 2.50
C ALA A 82 6.93 -8.25 1.10
N GLY A 83 7.21 -9.48 0.68
CA GLY A 83 7.88 -9.75 -0.59
C GLY A 83 6.94 -10.01 -1.78
N TYR A 84 5.75 -10.52 -1.53
CA TYR A 84 4.78 -10.98 -2.55
C TYR A 84 3.34 -10.57 -2.21
N PRO A 85 3.04 -9.28 -2.01
CA PRO A 85 1.75 -8.79 -1.48
C PRO A 85 0.52 -9.14 -2.34
N HIS A 86 0.74 -9.62 -3.56
CA HIS A 86 -0.30 -10.04 -4.49
C HIS A 86 -0.69 -11.52 -4.36
N ILE A 87 0.04 -12.30 -3.55
CA ILE A 87 -0.25 -13.72 -3.31
C ILE A 87 -1.06 -13.83 -2.02
N PRO A 88 -2.34 -14.20 -2.09
CA PRO A 88 -3.14 -14.35 -0.89
C PRO A 88 -2.69 -15.59 -0.11
N VAL A 89 -2.66 -15.47 1.23
CA VAL A 89 -2.39 -16.56 2.14
C VAL A 89 -3.64 -16.86 2.96
N VAL A 90 -4.04 -18.11 3.03
CA VAL A 90 -5.14 -18.60 3.86
C VAL A 90 -4.56 -19.49 4.96
N LEU A 91 -4.86 -19.18 6.20
CA LEU A 91 -4.41 -19.97 7.34
C LEU A 91 -5.33 -21.17 7.57
N MET A 92 -4.76 -22.35 7.70
CA MET A 92 -5.44 -23.55 8.20
C MET A 92 -5.03 -23.78 9.66
N THR A 93 -5.94 -23.96 10.57
CA THR A 93 -5.60 -24.17 11.99
C THR A 93 -6.42 -25.27 12.65
N ALA A 94 -5.75 -26.10 13.45
CA ALA A 94 -6.42 -27.07 14.33
C ALA A 94 -7.11 -26.36 15.52
N PHE A 95 -6.56 -25.20 15.92
CA PHE A 95 -7.06 -24.39 17.03
C PHE A 95 -8.02 -23.34 16.50
N GLY A 96 -9.32 -23.60 16.61
CA GLY A 96 -10.38 -22.68 16.15
C GLY A 96 -10.68 -21.56 17.15
N SER A 97 -9.68 -20.99 17.85
CA SER A 97 -9.93 -19.83 18.71
C SER A 97 -10.09 -18.57 17.88
N GLU A 98 -10.99 -17.72 18.26
CA GLU A 98 -11.24 -16.41 17.65
C GLU A 98 -9.98 -15.53 17.68
N GLU A 99 -9.15 -15.69 18.72
CA GLU A 99 -7.88 -14.99 18.89
C GLU A 99 -6.87 -15.32 17.80
N VAL A 100 -6.70 -16.60 17.45
CA VAL A 100 -5.80 -17.06 16.38
C VAL A 100 -6.27 -16.54 15.02
N ALA A 101 -7.57 -16.56 14.76
CA ALA A 101 -8.15 -15.99 13.55
C ALA A 101 -7.85 -14.51 13.43
N MET A 102 -8.05 -13.75 14.51
CA MET A 102 -7.75 -12.32 14.57
C MET A 102 -6.26 -12.02 14.39
N GLN A 103 -5.37 -12.83 14.98
CA GLN A 103 -3.93 -12.69 14.78
C GLN A 103 -3.53 -12.91 13.32
N ALA A 104 -4.05 -13.95 12.67
CA ALA A 104 -3.80 -14.23 11.27
C ALA A 104 -4.24 -13.09 10.35
N LEU A 105 -5.45 -12.57 10.55
CA LEU A 105 -5.98 -11.45 9.77
C LEU A 105 -5.15 -10.17 9.99
N ARG A 106 -4.73 -9.89 11.22
CA ARG A 106 -3.82 -8.76 11.53
C ARG A 106 -2.44 -8.93 10.89
N ALA A 107 -1.92 -10.17 10.84
CA ALA A 107 -0.67 -10.49 10.13
C ALA A 107 -0.79 -10.34 8.62
N GLY A 108 -2.00 -10.30 8.08
CA GLY A 108 -2.29 -10.09 6.67
C GLY A 108 -2.78 -11.33 5.91
N ALA A 109 -3.24 -12.37 6.62
CA ALA A 109 -3.95 -13.47 5.99
C ALA A 109 -5.19 -12.97 5.24
N ALA A 110 -5.42 -13.49 4.03
CA ALA A 110 -6.62 -13.20 3.26
C ALA A 110 -7.88 -13.84 3.86
N ASN A 111 -7.70 -14.98 4.54
CA ASN A 111 -8.76 -15.69 5.24
C ASN A 111 -8.15 -16.75 6.18
N TYR A 112 -8.98 -17.40 6.99
CA TYR A 112 -8.59 -18.57 7.77
C TYR A 112 -9.67 -19.68 7.68
N ILE A 113 -9.26 -20.95 7.87
CA ILE A 113 -10.16 -22.11 7.84
C ILE A 113 -9.78 -23.04 9.02
N PRO A 114 -10.70 -23.32 9.95
CA PRO A 114 -10.49 -24.37 10.94
C PRO A 114 -10.33 -25.74 10.26
N LYS A 115 -9.26 -26.50 10.59
CA LYS A 115 -8.99 -27.82 9.96
C LYS A 115 -10.18 -28.78 10.06
N LYS A 116 -10.97 -28.73 11.13
CA LYS A 116 -12.21 -29.51 11.29
C LYS A 116 -13.31 -29.18 10.27
N HIS A 117 -13.21 -28.05 9.57
CA HIS A 117 -14.19 -27.60 8.58
C HIS A 117 -13.63 -27.56 7.15
N LEU A 118 -12.40 -28.04 6.90
CA LEU A 118 -11.76 -27.99 5.60
C LEU A 118 -12.63 -28.58 4.48
N ALA A 119 -13.26 -29.73 4.70
CA ALA A 119 -14.11 -30.36 3.68
C ALA A 119 -15.29 -29.49 3.24
N ARG A 120 -15.82 -28.66 4.16
CA ARG A 120 -16.96 -27.77 3.89
C ARG A 120 -16.51 -26.41 3.34
N ASP A 121 -15.46 -25.83 3.95
CA ASP A 121 -15.16 -24.40 3.80
C ASP A 121 -14.01 -24.14 2.81
N LEU A 122 -13.17 -25.13 2.46
CA LEU A 122 -12.00 -24.93 1.61
C LEU A 122 -12.37 -24.40 0.21
N ALA A 123 -13.28 -25.07 -0.49
CA ALA A 123 -13.66 -24.71 -1.85
C ALA A 123 -14.37 -23.34 -1.95
N PRO A 124 -15.33 -22.99 -1.08
CA PRO A 124 -15.93 -21.65 -1.10
C PRO A 124 -14.90 -20.55 -0.73
N THR A 125 -14.06 -20.77 0.28
CA THR A 125 -13.03 -19.79 0.67
C THR A 125 -12.03 -19.57 -0.46
N LEU A 126 -11.54 -20.62 -1.10
CA LEU A 126 -10.62 -20.48 -2.25
C LEU A 126 -11.25 -19.71 -3.40
N ARG A 127 -12.51 -20.01 -3.76
CA ARG A 127 -13.20 -19.26 -4.82
C ARG A 127 -13.28 -17.77 -4.49
N GLN A 128 -13.63 -17.42 -3.26
CA GLN A 128 -13.73 -16.03 -2.82
C GLN A 128 -12.36 -15.33 -2.86
N VAL A 129 -11.33 -15.94 -2.28
CA VAL A 129 -9.98 -15.38 -2.19
C VAL A 129 -9.37 -15.23 -3.59
N LEU A 130 -9.51 -16.24 -4.45
CA LEU A 130 -9.01 -16.21 -5.81
C LEU A 130 -9.75 -15.19 -6.68
N ALA A 131 -11.07 -15.02 -6.51
CA ALA A 131 -11.82 -14.00 -7.23
C ALA A 131 -11.35 -12.59 -6.86
N LEU A 132 -11.13 -12.30 -5.57
CA LEU A 132 -10.58 -11.02 -5.12
C LEU A 132 -9.16 -10.79 -5.63
N ALA A 133 -8.30 -11.82 -5.59
CA ALA A 133 -6.95 -11.75 -6.12
C ALA A 133 -6.92 -11.53 -7.64
N ALA A 134 -7.84 -12.17 -8.37
CA ALA A 134 -7.98 -11.97 -9.82
C ALA A 134 -8.39 -10.53 -10.15
N MET A 135 -9.38 -9.98 -9.46
CA MET A 135 -9.80 -8.59 -9.64
C MET A 135 -8.65 -7.61 -9.39
N THR A 136 -7.86 -7.83 -8.33
CA THR A 136 -6.69 -7.01 -8.02
C THR A 136 -5.62 -7.14 -9.11
N ARG A 137 -5.36 -8.35 -9.61
CA ARG A 137 -4.40 -8.61 -10.69
C ARG A 137 -4.82 -7.97 -12.01
N GLU A 138 -6.11 -8.10 -12.37
CA GLU A 138 -6.66 -7.46 -13.57
C GLU A 138 -6.59 -5.94 -13.48
N ARG A 139 -6.96 -5.35 -12.32
CA ARG A 139 -6.82 -3.92 -12.06
C ARG A 139 -5.37 -3.46 -12.26
N ARG A 140 -4.39 -4.15 -11.65
CA ARG A 140 -2.96 -3.85 -11.83
C ARG A 140 -2.51 -3.98 -13.29
N ARG A 141 -3.00 -5.00 -14.02
CA ARG A 141 -2.70 -5.17 -15.44
C ARG A 141 -3.20 -3.99 -16.27
N ILE A 142 -4.41 -3.52 -16.00
CA ILE A 142 -4.97 -2.33 -16.67
C ILE A 142 -4.20 -1.05 -16.29
N LEU A 143 -3.85 -0.89 -15.02
CA LEU A 143 -3.03 0.25 -14.58
C LEU A 143 -1.67 0.32 -15.29
N ARG A 144 -1.03 -0.82 -15.54
CA ARG A 144 0.21 -0.90 -16.35
C ARG A 144 0.02 -0.52 -17.82
N CYS A 145 -1.18 -0.62 -18.34
CA CYS A 145 -1.53 -0.17 -19.69
C CYS A 145 -1.88 1.33 -19.73
N MET A 146 -2.05 1.98 -18.57
CA MET A 146 -2.36 3.37 -18.48
C MET A 146 -1.20 4.22 -19.00
N VAL A 147 -1.50 5.17 -19.88
CA VAL A 147 -0.51 6.08 -20.49
C VAL A 147 -0.40 7.37 -19.69
N ARG A 148 -1.54 7.86 -19.22
CA ARG A 148 -1.65 9.10 -18.43
C ARG A 148 -2.88 9.03 -17.54
N ARG A 149 -2.76 9.59 -16.35
CA ARG A 149 -3.86 9.86 -15.44
C ARG A 149 -3.72 11.26 -14.86
N GLU A 150 -4.84 11.92 -14.69
CA GLU A 150 -4.94 13.21 -14.03
C GLU A 150 -6.09 13.15 -13.03
N SER A 151 -5.85 13.59 -11.81
CA SER A 151 -6.83 13.60 -10.72
C SER A 151 -6.69 14.90 -9.94
N ALA A 152 -7.81 15.42 -9.46
CA ALA A 152 -7.85 16.59 -8.59
C ALA A 152 -8.72 16.27 -7.37
N PHE A 153 -8.25 16.67 -6.18
CA PHE A 153 -8.96 16.49 -4.93
C PHE A 153 -9.06 17.83 -4.20
N ILE A 154 -10.18 18.05 -3.55
CA ILE A 154 -10.42 19.18 -2.65
C ILE A 154 -10.77 18.57 -1.30
N LEU A 155 -9.87 18.69 -0.33
CA LEU A 155 -10.02 18.11 1.00
C LEU A 155 -10.40 19.18 1.99
N GLU A 156 -11.21 18.81 2.95
CA GLU A 156 -11.39 19.57 4.18
C GLU A 156 -10.10 19.52 5.02
N SER A 157 -9.98 20.44 5.98
CA SER A 157 -8.84 20.47 6.91
C SER A 157 -8.96 19.35 7.97
N ASP A 158 -9.07 18.11 7.50
CA ASP A 158 -9.20 16.90 8.31
C ASP A 158 -7.99 15.97 8.14
N PRO A 159 -7.20 15.73 9.23
CA PRO A 159 -6.04 14.85 9.17
C PRO A 159 -6.39 13.39 8.82
N GLU A 160 -7.63 12.94 9.10
CA GLU A 160 -8.06 11.58 8.79
C GLU A 160 -8.15 11.30 7.29
N LEU A 161 -8.21 12.34 6.43
CA LEU A 161 -8.25 12.21 4.98
C LEU A 161 -6.85 12.00 4.36
N ILE A 162 -5.77 12.31 5.08
CA ILE A 162 -4.40 12.22 4.55
C ILE A 162 -4.03 10.78 4.21
N MET A 163 -4.16 9.85 5.17
CA MET A 163 -3.75 8.46 4.95
C MET A 163 -4.58 7.73 3.88
N PRO A 164 -5.90 7.88 3.79
CA PRO A 164 -6.69 7.33 2.69
C PRO A 164 -6.26 7.85 1.32
N LEU A 165 -5.97 9.17 1.21
CA LEU A 165 -5.48 9.74 -0.04
C LEU A 165 -4.11 9.18 -0.42
N LEU A 166 -3.16 9.12 0.53
CA LEU A 166 -1.83 8.54 0.28
C LEU A 166 -1.92 7.10 -0.20
N LYS A 167 -2.76 6.28 0.41
CA LYS A 167 -3.00 4.90 -0.01
C LYS A 167 -3.54 4.81 -1.44
N LEU A 168 -4.50 5.65 -1.78
CA LEU A 168 -5.05 5.71 -3.14
C LEU A 168 -3.95 6.06 -4.15
N LEU A 169 -3.15 7.10 -3.87
CA LEU A 169 -2.07 7.55 -4.75
C LEU A 169 -0.93 6.53 -4.86
N HIS A 170 -0.60 5.84 -3.76
CA HIS A 170 0.38 4.76 -3.76
C HIS A 170 0.00 3.63 -4.73
N GLU A 171 -1.26 3.15 -4.68
CA GLU A 171 -1.77 2.12 -5.59
C GLU A 171 -1.66 2.54 -7.07
N GLU A 172 -1.87 3.82 -7.37
CA GLU A 172 -1.79 4.36 -8.73
C GLU A 172 -0.34 4.48 -9.21
N ILE A 173 0.57 4.97 -8.36
CA ILE A 173 2.00 5.10 -8.63
C ILE A 173 2.62 3.73 -8.85
N GLU A 174 2.34 2.76 -7.96
CA GLU A 174 2.77 1.36 -8.09
C GLU A 174 2.24 0.74 -9.40
N GLY A 175 0.94 0.94 -9.66
CA GLY A 175 0.28 0.39 -10.85
C GLY A 175 0.87 0.89 -12.16
N MET A 176 1.33 2.13 -12.21
CA MET A 176 2.02 2.73 -13.38
C MET A 176 3.51 2.41 -13.45
N GLY A 177 4.08 1.80 -12.41
CA GLY A 177 5.50 1.45 -12.34
C GLY A 177 6.42 2.67 -12.28
N ILE A 178 6.01 3.71 -11.57
CA ILE A 178 6.82 4.91 -11.34
C ILE A 178 7.66 4.68 -10.09
N GLY A 179 8.99 4.67 -10.27
CA GLY A 179 9.96 4.38 -9.21
C GLY A 179 10.04 2.90 -8.84
N ASP A 180 11.13 2.54 -8.17
CA ASP A 180 11.28 1.29 -7.46
C ASP A 180 10.54 1.35 -6.10
N PRO A 181 10.45 0.27 -5.31
CA PRO A 181 9.78 0.29 -4.02
C PRO A 181 10.30 1.36 -3.06
N THR A 182 11.61 1.66 -3.10
CA THR A 182 12.23 2.72 -2.28
C THR A 182 11.80 4.10 -2.77
N GLY A 183 11.79 4.33 -4.08
CA GLY A 183 11.34 5.57 -4.69
C GLY A 183 9.84 5.83 -4.45
N GLN A 184 9.02 4.79 -4.46
CA GLN A 184 7.59 4.89 -4.14
C GLN A 184 7.37 5.31 -2.67
N LEU A 185 8.11 4.71 -1.73
CA LEU A 185 8.07 5.11 -0.32
C LEU A 185 8.54 6.56 -0.13
N GLN A 186 9.58 6.98 -0.84
CA GLN A 186 10.06 8.37 -0.81
C GLN A 186 8.98 9.37 -1.28
N VAL A 187 8.26 9.05 -2.35
CA VAL A 187 7.14 9.85 -2.84
C VAL A 187 6.02 9.93 -1.80
N GLU A 188 5.69 8.81 -1.16
CA GLU A 188 4.66 8.75 -0.12
C GLU A 188 5.01 9.65 1.08
N VAL A 189 6.25 9.57 1.57
CA VAL A 189 6.74 10.45 2.65
C VAL A 189 6.71 11.92 2.24
N ALA A 190 7.16 12.24 1.02
CA ALA A 190 7.14 13.62 0.53
C ALA A 190 5.71 14.18 0.42
N LEU A 191 4.77 13.38 -0.08
CA LEU A 191 3.35 13.75 -0.14
C LEU A 191 2.74 13.92 1.24
N GLN A 192 3.05 13.02 2.18
CA GLN A 192 2.58 13.13 3.57
C GLN A 192 3.04 14.43 4.21
N GLU A 193 4.32 14.78 4.07
CA GLU A 193 4.87 16.04 4.59
C GLU A 193 4.21 17.25 3.91
N ALA A 194 4.02 17.24 2.60
CA ALA A 194 3.37 18.33 1.89
C ALA A 194 1.90 18.53 2.32
N LEU A 195 1.15 17.45 2.51
CA LEU A 195 -0.24 17.48 2.98
C LEU A 195 -0.33 17.94 4.44
N CYS A 196 0.57 17.46 5.31
CA CYS A 196 0.65 17.92 6.70
C CYS A 196 1.00 19.41 6.77
N ASN A 197 1.92 19.89 5.95
CA ASN A 197 2.26 21.32 5.89
C ASN A 197 1.07 22.15 5.44
N ALA A 198 0.36 21.76 4.38
CA ALA A 198 -0.83 22.43 3.90
C ALA A 198 -1.96 22.46 4.95
N LEU A 199 -2.13 21.34 5.69
CA LEU A 199 -3.14 21.23 6.73
C LEU A 199 -2.80 22.09 7.95
N PHE A 200 -1.67 21.79 8.61
CA PHE A 200 -1.37 22.36 9.93
C PHE A 200 -0.80 23.76 9.84
N HIS A 201 0.18 23.98 8.95
CA HIS A 201 0.86 25.27 8.84
C HIS A 201 0.14 26.22 7.88
N GLY A 202 -0.45 25.70 6.80
CA GLY A 202 -1.25 26.48 5.86
C GLY A 202 -2.65 26.78 6.40
N ASN A 203 -3.56 25.83 6.29
CA ASN A 203 -4.97 26.04 6.59
C ASN A 203 -5.25 26.36 8.07
N LEU A 204 -4.63 25.63 9.01
CA LEU A 204 -4.86 25.79 10.43
C LEU A 204 -3.92 26.81 11.10
N GLU A 205 -2.87 27.26 10.42
CA GLU A 205 -1.86 28.22 10.94
C GLU A 205 -1.25 27.80 12.28
N VAL A 206 -1.13 26.48 12.55
CA VAL A 206 -0.51 25.98 13.79
C VAL A 206 1.00 26.00 13.64
N ASN A 207 1.69 26.67 14.57
CA ASN A 207 3.15 26.80 14.51
C ASN A 207 3.84 25.48 14.86
N SER A 208 4.87 25.11 14.07
CA SER A 208 5.71 23.94 14.32
C SER A 208 6.46 23.97 15.66
N ASP A 209 6.69 25.15 16.24
CA ASP A 209 7.38 25.32 17.52
C ASP A 209 6.57 24.70 18.68
N LEU A 210 5.24 24.73 18.61
CA LEU A 210 4.35 24.06 19.56
C LEU A 210 4.51 22.53 19.55
N ARG A 211 4.80 21.94 18.41
CA ARG A 211 5.02 20.49 18.26
C ARG A 211 6.27 20.00 18.99
N GLN A 212 7.22 20.89 19.35
CA GLN A 212 8.41 20.58 20.14
C GLN A 212 8.18 20.63 21.63
N GLY A 213 7.24 21.44 22.11
CA GLY A 213 6.99 21.68 23.54
C GLY A 213 5.99 20.68 24.11
N ASP A 214 4.76 20.77 23.71
CA ASP A 214 3.66 19.93 24.16
C ASP A 214 2.84 19.44 22.96
N ARG A 215 2.91 18.12 22.71
CA ARG A 215 2.20 17.50 21.59
C ARG A 215 0.68 17.62 21.77
N ASP A 216 0.23 17.56 23.01
CA ASP A 216 -1.19 17.63 23.32
C ASP A 216 -1.73 19.05 23.02
N GLU A 217 -0.96 20.11 23.33
CA GLU A 217 -1.30 21.49 22.99
C GLU A 217 -1.39 21.72 21.47
N PHE A 218 -0.49 21.11 20.69
CA PHE A 218 -0.55 21.18 19.22
C PHE A 218 -1.82 20.53 18.66
N GLU A 219 -2.17 19.34 19.17
CA GLU A 219 -3.34 18.58 18.72
C GLU A 219 -4.64 19.27 19.16
N GLU A 220 -4.70 19.83 20.38
CA GLU A 220 -5.83 20.58 20.89
C GLU A 220 -6.09 21.87 20.09
N LEU A 221 -5.05 22.66 19.80
CA LEU A 221 -5.17 23.88 19.00
C LEU A 221 -5.62 23.58 17.57
N ALA A 222 -5.08 22.50 16.97
CA ALA A 222 -5.50 22.09 15.63
C ALA A 222 -6.97 21.66 15.62
N ALA A 223 -7.41 20.91 16.63
CA ALA A 223 -8.80 20.48 16.77
C ALA A 223 -9.76 21.67 16.97
N GLU A 224 -9.38 22.65 17.80
CA GLU A 224 -10.14 23.87 18.04
C GLU A 224 -10.32 24.68 16.74
N ARG A 225 -9.23 24.95 16.00
CA ARG A 225 -9.25 25.75 14.78
C ARG A 225 -10.05 25.10 13.65
N ARG A 226 -10.08 23.77 13.57
CA ARG A 226 -10.91 23.03 12.59
C ARG A 226 -12.41 23.39 12.71
N GLY A 227 -12.89 23.79 13.89
CA GLY A 227 -14.27 24.22 14.11
C GLY A 227 -14.51 25.72 13.94
N GLN A 228 -13.50 26.54 13.75
CA GLN A 228 -13.57 28.01 13.76
C GLN A 228 -13.35 28.62 12.38
N GLU A 229 -14.06 29.72 12.08
CA GLU A 229 -13.73 30.55 10.92
C GLU A 229 -12.47 31.41 11.21
N PRO A 230 -11.59 31.61 10.21
CA PRO A 230 -11.73 31.24 8.80
C PRO A 230 -11.21 29.82 8.48
N TYR A 231 -10.69 29.08 9.45
CA TYR A 231 -9.96 27.82 9.23
C TYR A 231 -10.86 26.68 8.72
N CYS A 232 -12.09 26.59 9.22
CA CYS A 232 -13.04 25.51 8.87
C CYS A 232 -13.53 25.60 7.41
N SER A 233 -13.50 26.79 6.82
CA SER A 233 -13.86 27.00 5.41
C SER A 233 -12.72 26.73 4.41
N ARG A 234 -11.47 26.68 4.89
CA ARG A 234 -10.28 26.47 4.06
C ARG A 234 -10.18 25.04 3.56
N ARG A 235 -9.60 24.86 2.38
CA ARG A 235 -9.47 23.58 1.68
C ARG A 235 -8.02 23.30 1.28
N ILE A 236 -7.66 22.03 1.24
CA ILE A 236 -6.42 21.56 0.63
C ILE A 236 -6.76 21.12 -0.78
N LYS A 237 -6.04 21.64 -1.76
CA LYS A 237 -6.20 21.33 -3.17
C LYS A 237 -5.03 20.46 -3.61
N VAL A 238 -5.32 19.27 -4.09
CA VAL A 238 -4.31 18.33 -4.55
C VAL A 238 -4.56 18.05 -6.03
N HIS A 239 -3.57 18.28 -6.84
CA HIS A 239 -3.59 17.94 -8.26
C HIS A 239 -2.48 16.93 -8.54
N VAL A 240 -2.83 15.82 -9.19
CA VAL A 240 -1.94 14.69 -9.48
C VAL A 240 -1.96 14.41 -10.96
N GLN A 241 -0.79 14.35 -11.57
CA GLN A 241 -0.61 13.92 -12.94
C GLN A 241 0.43 12.81 -12.98
N LEU A 242 0.02 11.65 -13.43
CA LEU A 242 0.85 10.48 -13.61
C LEU A 242 0.95 10.15 -15.10
N ASP A 243 2.15 9.96 -15.60
CA ASP A 243 2.42 9.47 -16.95
C ASP A 243 3.59 8.48 -16.96
N ARG A 244 4.03 8.04 -18.13
CA ARG A 244 5.11 7.06 -18.25
C ARG A 244 6.49 7.59 -17.88
N GLU A 245 6.64 8.90 -17.77
CA GLU A 245 7.92 9.59 -17.54
C GLU A 245 8.05 10.04 -16.09
N ALA A 246 6.93 10.49 -15.49
CA ALA A 246 6.97 11.09 -14.16
C ALA A 246 5.62 11.04 -13.42
N ALA A 247 5.70 11.17 -12.10
CA ALA A 247 4.60 11.57 -11.24
C ALA A 247 4.78 13.04 -10.85
N ARG A 248 3.74 13.84 -11.06
CA ARG A 248 3.71 15.26 -10.74
C ARG A 248 2.57 15.52 -9.77
N PHE A 249 2.89 16.26 -8.73
CA PHE A 249 1.95 16.58 -7.66
C PHE A 249 1.97 18.09 -7.42
N VAL A 250 0.80 18.65 -7.21
CA VAL A 250 0.64 20.02 -6.73
C VAL A 250 -0.24 19.97 -5.51
N VAL A 251 0.25 20.44 -4.37
CA VAL A 251 -0.48 20.55 -3.11
C VAL A 251 -0.56 22.02 -2.75
N GLY A 252 -1.76 22.53 -2.58
CA GLY A 252 -2.01 23.93 -2.20
C GLY A 252 -3.01 24.01 -1.06
N ASP A 253 -2.91 25.07 -0.29
CA ASP A 253 -3.81 25.40 0.80
C ASP A 253 -4.41 26.82 0.62
N ASP A 254 -5.42 27.15 1.42
CA ASP A 254 -6.05 28.45 1.43
C ASP A 254 -5.52 29.37 2.58
N GLY A 255 -4.37 28.98 3.16
CA GLY A 255 -3.70 29.78 4.20
C GLY A 255 -2.95 30.99 3.65
N PRO A 256 -2.33 31.77 4.54
CA PRO A 256 -1.63 33.01 4.17
C PRO A 256 -0.33 32.76 3.38
N GLY A 257 0.15 31.50 3.32
CA GLY A 257 1.44 31.16 2.76
C GLY A 257 2.62 31.57 3.63
N TYR A 258 3.82 31.44 3.08
CA TYR A 258 5.07 31.81 3.77
C TYR A 258 6.12 32.32 2.79
N ASP A 259 7.15 32.98 3.33
CA ASP A 259 8.26 33.49 2.52
C ASP A 259 9.09 32.35 1.94
N THR A 260 9.02 32.20 0.63
CA THR A 260 9.72 31.14 -0.12
C THR A 260 11.19 31.43 -0.36
N ALA A 261 11.68 32.65 -0.12
CA ALA A 261 13.09 33.01 -0.32
C ALA A 261 14.06 32.17 0.52
N ILE A 262 13.55 31.57 1.61
CA ILE A 262 14.31 30.63 2.44
C ILE A 262 14.73 29.37 1.65
N PHE A 263 14.02 29.01 0.59
CA PHE A 263 14.25 27.80 -0.18
C PHE A 263 15.18 27.98 -1.38
N ASP A 264 15.49 29.23 -1.75
CA ASP A 264 16.42 29.53 -2.85
C ASP A 264 17.88 29.35 -2.44
N ARG A 265 18.15 29.17 -1.16
CA ARG A 265 19.50 28.93 -0.62
C ARG A 265 19.80 27.42 -0.45
N PRO A 266 21.09 27.02 -0.53
CA PRO A 266 21.49 25.67 -0.18
C PRO A 266 21.11 25.33 1.28
N VAL A 267 20.64 24.10 1.50
CA VAL A 267 20.29 23.60 2.83
C VAL A 267 21.52 23.62 3.73
N GLN A 268 21.45 24.32 4.85
CA GLN A 268 22.52 24.37 5.85
C GLN A 268 22.25 23.31 6.94
N PRO A 269 23.31 22.76 7.58
CA PRO A 269 23.15 21.79 8.67
C PRO A 269 22.27 22.30 9.84
N GLU A 270 22.24 23.63 10.04
CA GLU A 270 21.44 24.27 11.07
C GLU A 270 19.92 24.24 10.76
N ASP A 271 19.55 24.12 9.47
CA ASP A 271 18.16 24.01 9.04
C ASP A 271 17.54 22.65 9.45
N LEU A 272 18.39 21.62 9.68
CA LEU A 272 17.98 20.30 10.19
C LEU A 272 17.46 20.36 11.63
N ASN A 273 17.91 21.33 12.41
CA ASN A 273 17.51 21.49 13.82
C ASN A 273 16.25 22.36 13.97
N ARG A 274 15.81 23.01 12.90
CA ARG A 274 14.53 23.71 12.86
C ARG A 274 13.44 22.74 12.43
N ILE A 275 12.49 22.44 13.32
CA ILE A 275 11.47 21.40 13.08
C ILE A 275 10.59 21.71 11.86
N GLY A 276 10.30 22.96 11.56
CA GLY A 276 9.65 23.36 10.31
C GLY A 276 10.48 23.11 9.04
N GLY A 277 11.81 22.96 9.15
CA GLY A 277 12.72 22.68 8.04
C GLY A 277 12.84 21.20 7.66
N ARG A 278 12.56 20.26 8.57
CA ARG A 278 12.79 18.84 8.33
C ARG A 278 11.86 18.25 7.28
N GLY A 279 10.57 18.60 7.32
CA GLY A 279 9.59 18.11 6.34
C GLY A 279 9.93 18.56 4.92
N LEU A 280 10.26 19.85 4.75
CA LEU A 280 10.66 20.40 3.47
C LEU A 280 12.00 19.85 2.97
N LEU A 281 12.93 19.56 3.88
CA LEU A 281 14.17 18.89 3.53
C LEU A 281 13.91 17.47 2.99
N LEU A 282 13.02 16.70 3.64
CA LEU A 282 12.62 15.37 3.17
C LEU A 282 11.98 15.45 1.76
N ILE A 283 11.08 16.40 1.54
CA ILE A 283 10.48 16.62 0.23
C ILE A 283 11.56 16.89 -0.83
N ARG A 284 12.51 17.80 -0.56
CA ARG A 284 13.59 18.14 -1.50
C ARG A 284 14.59 17.01 -1.72
N THR A 285 14.78 16.14 -0.72
CA THR A 285 15.68 14.98 -0.83
C THR A 285 15.05 13.85 -1.63
N PHE A 286 13.74 13.67 -1.51
CA PHE A 286 13.04 12.52 -2.07
C PHE A 286 12.47 12.79 -3.47
N MET A 287 12.14 14.06 -3.78
CA MET A 287 11.62 14.44 -5.08
C MET A 287 12.73 15.02 -5.98
N ASP A 288 12.63 14.74 -7.27
CA ASP A 288 13.64 15.15 -8.24
C ASP A 288 13.52 16.65 -8.60
N HIS A 289 12.32 17.21 -8.48
CA HIS A 289 12.08 18.64 -8.62
C HIS A 289 11.02 19.12 -7.65
N VAL A 290 11.26 20.28 -7.03
CA VAL A 290 10.36 20.93 -6.07
C VAL A 290 10.34 22.42 -6.35
N SER A 291 9.16 23.00 -6.43
CA SER A 291 8.98 24.44 -6.60
C SER A 291 7.76 24.93 -5.81
N PHE A 292 7.74 26.22 -5.53
CA PHE A 292 6.65 26.89 -4.80
C PHE A 292 6.07 28.01 -5.67
N ASN A 293 4.81 28.37 -5.39
CA ASN A 293 4.25 29.57 -5.95
C ASN A 293 4.76 30.82 -5.19
N ASN A 294 4.52 32.00 -5.72
CA ASN A 294 4.97 33.26 -5.10
C ASN A 294 4.34 33.56 -3.74
N ALA A 295 3.15 33.02 -3.48
CA ALA A 295 2.46 33.21 -2.21
C ALA A 295 2.96 32.25 -1.11
N GLY A 296 3.66 31.17 -1.48
CA GLY A 296 4.17 30.16 -0.56
C GLY A 296 3.08 29.24 0.03
N ASN A 297 1.89 29.21 -0.57
CA ASN A 297 0.78 28.34 -0.17
C ASN A 297 0.52 27.21 -1.17
N GLN A 298 1.46 26.95 -2.07
CA GLN A 298 1.39 25.86 -3.00
C GLN A 298 2.79 25.31 -3.31
N ILE A 299 2.93 23.99 -3.21
CA ILE A 299 4.13 23.25 -3.56
C ILE A 299 3.86 22.37 -4.78
N ALA A 300 4.76 22.39 -5.74
CA ALA A 300 4.77 21.46 -6.87
C ALA A 300 5.99 20.53 -6.78
N MET A 301 5.76 19.25 -6.98
CA MET A 301 6.75 18.18 -6.80
C MET A 301 6.73 17.25 -8.00
N VAL A 302 7.89 16.80 -8.43
CA VAL A 302 8.03 15.84 -9.55
C VAL A 302 8.96 14.71 -9.14
N LYS A 303 8.54 13.50 -9.44
CA LYS A 303 9.36 12.29 -9.36
C LYS A 303 9.43 11.66 -10.73
N TYR A 304 10.64 11.54 -11.29
CA TYR A 304 10.83 10.88 -12.57
C TYR A 304 10.87 9.37 -12.41
N ARG A 305 10.49 8.68 -13.48
CA ARG A 305 10.66 7.23 -13.56
C ARG A 305 12.15 6.91 -13.60
N SER A 306 12.60 6.02 -12.72
CA SER A 306 13.96 5.50 -12.80
C SER A 306 14.18 4.80 -14.14
N PRO A 307 15.30 5.04 -14.85
CA PRO A 307 15.63 4.25 -16.01
C PRO A 307 15.76 2.77 -15.61
N THR A 308 15.04 1.90 -16.31
CA THR A 308 15.10 0.43 -16.16
C THR A 308 16.42 -0.12 -16.68
#